data_04f168af936cbbe495d9df41247f310e
#
_entry.id   04f168af936cbbe495d9df41247f310e
#
_cell.length_a   1.000
_cell.length_b   1.000
_cell.length_c   1.000
_cell.angle_alpha   90.00
_cell.angle_beta   90.00
_cell.angle_gamma   90.00
#
_symmetry.space_group_name_H-M   'P 1'
#
loop_
_entity.id
_entity.type
_entity.pdbx_description
1 polymer ?
#
loop_
_entity_poly.entity_id
_entity_poly.type
_entity_poly.pdbx_seq_one_letter_code
_entity_poly.pdbx_strand_id
1 'polypeptide(L)'
;EPTNLQYYVNATDSQKIINAAIYDTLFTFDNGEIVPSLATGYEFTGEDDLDLVITLRDDVTFSNGDPLTADDVLFTMQMNLNNMATATRFAAVDIENSYAEDEHTVVLKLFNYDNCLLPYLTGEYGQILNKKYVEEVGEDEAIGQHPIGTGPYVFSEWDVGTSITL
;
A
#
# COMPACT_ATOMS: atom_id res chain seq x y z
N GLU A 1 16.78 -5.52 -15.66
CA GLU A 1 15.41 -6.03 -15.84
C GLU A 1 14.92 -6.62 -14.53
N PRO A 2 13.69 -6.35 -14.12
CA PRO A 2 13.13 -6.96 -12.92
C PRO A 2 12.96 -8.48 -13.13
N THR A 3 13.15 -9.25 -12.07
CA THR A 3 12.90 -10.70 -12.06
C THR A 3 11.48 -11.03 -11.63
N ASN A 4 10.84 -10.10 -10.94
CA ASN A 4 9.42 -10.07 -10.58
C ASN A 4 9.03 -8.60 -10.30
N LEU A 5 7.78 -8.30 -10.03
CA LEU A 5 7.29 -6.95 -9.73
C LEU A 5 7.00 -6.72 -8.24
N GLN A 6 7.32 -7.67 -7.38
CA GLN A 6 7.13 -7.53 -5.92
C GLN A 6 7.99 -6.39 -5.38
N TYR A 7 7.38 -5.36 -4.80
CA TYR A 7 8.05 -4.13 -4.35
C TYR A 7 9.00 -4.35 -3.16
N TYR A 8 8.85 -5.42 -2.41
CA TYR A 8 9.66 -5.74 -1.23
C TYR A 8 10.79 -6.76 -1.50
N VAL A 9 10.96 -7.25 -2.71
CA VAL A 9 12.00 -8.22 -3.06
C VAL A 9 13.05 -7.57 -3.96
N ASN A 10 14.17 -7.13 -3.37
CA ASN A 10 15.33 -6.60 -4.09
C ASN A 10 14.98 -5.65 -5.25
N ALA A 11 14.05 -4.71 -4.98
CA ALA A 11 13.50 -3.84 -6.00
C ALA A 11 14.58 -3.05 -6.72
N THR A 12 14.73 -3.29 -8.03
CA THR A 12 15.55 -2.49 -8.92
C THR A 12 14.90 -1.14 -9.19
N ASP A 13 15.65 -0.14 -9.64
CA ASP A 13 15.09 1.16 -10.00
C ASP A 13 14.00 1.05 -11.08
N SER A 14 14.16 0.11 -12.04
CA SER A 14 13.15 -0.16 -13.06
C SER A 14 11.86 -0.70 -12.45
N GLN A 15 11.95 -1.57 -11.47
CA GLN A 15 10.81 -2.15 -10.75
C GLN A 15 10.05 -1.08 -9.95
N LYS A 16 10.79 -0.19 -9.27
CA LYS A 16 10.20 0.94 -8.54
C LYS A 16 9.42 1.88 -9.45
N ILE A 17 9.96 2.18 -10.63
CA ILE A 17 9.28 3.03 -11.63
C ILE A 17 7.98 2.36 -12.12
N ILE A 18 8.01 1.06 -12.41
CA ILE A 18 6.85 0.31 -12.86
C ILE A 18 5.79 0.27 -11.75
N ASN A 19 6.18 -0.07 -10.52
CA ASN A 19 5.26 -0.13 -9.39
C ASN A 19 4.65 1.24 -9.08
N ALA A 20 5.42 2.33 -9.15
CA ALA A 20 4.92 3.68 -8.96
C ALA A 20 3.94 4.13 -10.07
N ALA A 21 3.91 3.45 -11.22
CA ALA A 21 2.93 3.71 -12.27
C ALA A 21 1.63 2.92 -12.07
N ILE A 22 1.71 1.75 -11.42
CA ILE A 22 0.58 0.82 -11.21
C ILE A 22 -0.14 1.10 -9.88
N TYR A 23 0.62 1.39 -8.81
CA TYR A 23 0.10 1.54 -7.46
C TYR A 23 0.17 2.98 -6.98
N ASP A 24 -0.86 3.42 -6.27
CA ASP A 24 -0.81 4.62 -5.45
C ASP A 24 -0.59 4.27 -3.97
N THR A 25 -0.30 5.31 -3.19
CA THR A 25 -0.09 5.26 -1.75
C THR A 25 -1.15 6.08 -1.02
N LEU A 26 -1.30 5.89 0.29
CA LEU A 26 -2.25 6.66 1.09
C LEU A 26 -1.94 8.15 1.06
N PHE A 27 -0.67 8.48 1.09
CA PHE A 27 -0.15 9.85 1.08
C PHE A 27 1.00 9.95 0.09
N THR A 28 1.36 11.17 -0.32
CA THR A 28 2.53 11.44 -1.16
C THR A 28 3.31 12.64 -0.62
N PHE A 29 4.52 12.88 -1.12
CA PHE A 29 5.28 14.08 -0.83
C PHE A 29 5.05 15.15 -1.90
N ASP A 30 4.67 16.34 -1.48
CA ASP A 30 4.67 17.53 -2.32
C ASP A 30 5.46 18.65 -1.63
N ASN A 31 6.51 19.12 -2.29
CA ASN A 31 7.40 20.18 -1.77
C ASN A 31 7.96 19.92 -0.34
N GLY A 32 8.11 18.65 0.04
CA GLY A 32 8.62 18.24 1.36
C GLY A 32 7.55 18.08 2.43
N GLU A 33 6.28 18.27 2.10
CA GLU A 33 5.12 18.03 2.96
C GLU A 33 4.41 16.73 2.58
N ILE A 34 3.86 16.03 3.56
CA ILE A 34 3.02 14.86 3.34
C ILE A 34 1.61 15.36 3.02
N VAL A 35 1.13 15.01 1.82
CA VAL A 35 -0.20 15.39 1.35
C VAL A 35 -1.06 14.18 1.03
N PRO A 36 -2.40 14.29 1.10
CA PRO A 36 -3.33 13.24 0.74
C PRO A 36 -3.15 12.72 -0.70
N SER A 37 -3.37 11.39 -0.90
CA SER A 37 -3.43 10.71 -2.20
C SER A 37 -4.65 9.79 -2.25
N LEU A 38 -4.54 8.50 -1.83
CA LEU A 38 -5.69 7.61 -1.65
C LEU A 38 -6.48 7.95 -0.37
N ALA A 39 -5.82 8.50 0.63
CA ALA A 39 -6.47 9.06 1.81
C ALA A 39 -6.91 10.51 1.54
N THR A 40 -7.95 10.96 2.24
CA THR A 40 -8.38 12.36 2.31
C THR A 40 -7.73 13.09 3.47
N GLY A 41 -7.27 12.35 4.50
CA GLY A 41 -6.61 12.89 5.68
C GLY A 41 -6.29 11.83 6.70
N TYR A 42 -5.67 12.25 7.78
CA TYR A 42 -5.38 11.43 8.94
C TYR A 42 -5.45 12.23 10.23
N GLU A 43 -5.65 11.54 11.35
CA GLU A 43 -5.62 12.12 12.69
C GLU A 43 -5.01 11.10 13.68
N PHE A 44 -4.17 11.58 14.58
CA PHE A 44 -3.74 10.81 15.74
C PHE A 44 -4.70 11.06 16.89
N THR A 45 -5.25 9.99 17.46
CA THR A 45 -6.26 10.04 18.52
C THR A 45 -5.98 8.98 19.59
N GLY A 46 -6.92 8.81 20.52
CA GLY A 46 -6.78 7.83 21.59
C GLY A 46 -5.88 8.30 22.74
N GLU A 47 -5.57 7.38 23.65
CA GLU A 47 -4.65 7.64 24.74
C GLU A 47 -3.22 7.72 24.19
N ASP A 48 -2.49 8.77 24.54
CA ASP A 48 -1.11 9.02 24.07
C ASP A 48 -0.96 9.13 22.54
N ASP A 49 -2.03 9.48 21.80
CA ASP A 49 -2.05 9.58 20.33
C ASP A 49 -1.63 8.27 19.61
N LEU A 50 -2.02 7.12 20.18
CA LEU A 50 -1.65 5.81 19.66
C LEU A 50 -2.67 5.19 18.69
N ASP A 51 -3.69 5.95 18.30
CA ASP A 51 -4.64 5.57 17.26
C ASP A 51 -4.43 6.46 16.04
N LEU A 52 -3.87 5.92 14.96
CA LEU A 52 -3.79 6.61 13.68
C LEU A 52 -5.05 6.31 12.88
N VAL A 53 -5.95 7.27 12.84
CA VAL A 53 -7.19 7.21 12.04
C VAL A 53 -6.89 7.78 10.65
N ILE A 54 -7.17 7.00 9.61
CA ILE A 54 -6.98 7.41 8.21
C ILE A 54 -8.33 7.31 7.50
N THR A 55 -8.74 8.40 6.86
CA THR A 55 -9.95 8.44 6.03
C THR A 55 -9.58 8.33 4.57
N LEU A 56 -10.17 7.37 3.86
CA LEU A 56 -9.94 7.10 2.45
C LEU A 56 -10.87 7.94 1.57
N ARG A 57 -10.52 8.06 0.31
CA ARG A 57 -11.41 8.52 -0.75
C ARG A 57 -12.44 7.43 -1.05
N ASP A 58 -13.65 7.84 -1.44
CA ASP A 58 -14.79 6.98 -1.79
C ASP A 58 -14.98 6.81 -3.31
N ASP A 59 -14.14 7.48 -4.11
CA ASP A 59 -14.21 7.49 -5.59
C ASP A 59 -13.08 6.68 -6.25
N VAL A 60 -12.32 5.88 -5.48
CA VAL A 60 -11.18 5.13 -5.99
C VAL A 60 -11.55 3.67 -6.25
N THR A 61 -11.13 3.16 -7.42
CA THR A 61 -11.20 1.75 -7.77
C THR A 61 -9.85 1.22 -8.24
N PHE A 62 -9.59 -0.05 -7.98
CA PHE A 62 -8.48 -0.77 -8.62
C PHE A 62 -8.75 -0.97 -10.13
N SER A 63 -7.71 -1.28 -10.90
CA SER A 63 -7.81 -1.47 -12.34
C SER A 63 -8.73 -2.63 -12.78
N ASN A 64 -9.07 -3.54 -11.88
CA ASN A 64 -10.06 -4.60 -12.08
C ASN A 64 -11.50 -4.17 -11.77
N GLY A 65 -11.72 -2.94 -11.29
CA GLY A 65 -13.02 -2.37 -10.94
C GLY A 65 -13.45 -2.61 -9.49
N ASP A 66 -12.68 -3.32 -8.66
CA ASP A 66 -12.96 -3.44 -7.22
C ASP A 66 -12.77 -2.09 -6.53
N PRO A 67 -13.64 -1.68 -5.59
CA PRO A 67 -13.45 -0.44 -4.83
C PRO A 67 -12.27 -0.56 -3.87
N LEU A 68 -11.60 0.57 -3.61
CA LEU A 68 -10.63 0.68 -2.52
C LEU A 68 -11.37 0.76 -1.18
N THR A 69 -10.96 -0.06 -0.22
CA THR A 69 -11.57 -0.12 1.11
C THR A 69 -10.53 -0.08 2.24
N ALA A 70 -10.99 0.18 3.46
CA ALA A 70 -10.18 0.09 4.68
C ALA A 70 -9.58 -1.31 4.89
N ASP A 71 -10.27 -2.35 4.44
CA ASP A 71 -9.77 -3.73 4.49
C ASP A 71 -8.51 -3.95 3.62
N ASP A 72 -8.39 -3.26 2.48
CA ASP A 72 -7.20 -3.31 1.62
C ASP A 72 -5.99 -2.70 2.31
N VAL A 73 -6.21 -1.62 3.07
CA VAL A 73 -5.16 -0.97 3.87
C VAL A 73 -4.70 -1.89 4.99
N LEU A 74 -5.61 -2.48 5.77
CA LEU A 74 -5.27 -3.43 6.84
C LEU A 74 -4.54 -4.66 6.29
N PHE A 75 -5.02 -5.21 5.18
CA PHE A 75 -4.37 -6.33 4.49
C PHE A 75 -2.95 -5.96 4.06
N THR A 76 -2.76 -4.79 3.45
CA THR A 76 -1.43 -4.32 3.03
C THR A 76 -0.49 -4.15 4.23
N MET A 77 -0.97 -3.61 5.36
CA MET A 77 -0.19 -3.51 6.59
C MET A 77 0.20 -4.88 7.13
N GLN A 78 -0.74 -5.84 7.15
CA GLN A 78 -0.46 -7.22 7.55
C GLN A 78 0.60 -7.88 6.66
N MET A 79 0.51 -7.70 5.34
CA MET A 79 1.50 -8.20 4.38
C MET A 79 2.89 -7.63 4.64
N ASN A 80 2.98 -6.31 4.86
CA ASN A 80 4.23 -5.64 5.18
C ASN A 80 4.84 -6.12 6.51
N LEU A 81 4.04 -6.35 7.54
CA LEU A 81 4.49 -6.85 8.84
C LEU A 81 4.95 -8.31 8.77
N ASN A 82 4.36 -9.12 7.91
CA ASN A 82 4.75 -10.52 7.70
C ASN A 82 6.03 -10.66 6.85
N ASN A 83 6.44 -9.61 6.14
CA ASN A 83 7.60 -9.64 5.28
C ASN A 83 8.86 -9.12 5.99
N MET A 84 9.93 -9.92 6.04
CA MET A 84 11.18 -9.57 6.73
C MET A 84 11.86 -8.29 6.20
N ALA A 85 11.64 -7.92 4.94
CA ALA A 85 12.25 -6.73 4.36
C ALA A 85 11.53 -5.43 4.74
N THR A 86 10.23 -5.50 5.09
CA THR A 86 9.39 -4.34 5.38
C THR A 86 8.95 -4.25 6.83
N ALA A 87 8.86 -5.38 7.56
CA ALA A 87 8.31 -5.46 8.91
C ALA A 87 8.89 -4.43 9.90
N THR A 88 10.18 -4.14 9.83
CA THR A 88 10.82 -3.18 10.74
C THR A 88 10.33 -1.74 10.55
N ARG A 89 9.81 -1.38 9.38
CA ARG A 89 9.27 -0.04 9.09
C ARG A 89 7.91 0.18 9.72
N PHE A 90 7.15 -0.90 9.85
CA PHE A 90 5.79 -0.86 10.37
C PHE A 90 5.69 -1.48 11.77
N ALA A 91 6.82 -1.71 12.44
CA ALA A 91 6.88 -2.37 13.76
C ALA A 91 6.15 -1.61 14.87
N ALA A 92 5.85 -0.33 14.68
CA ALA A 92 5.02 0.45 15.60
C ALA A 92 3.53 0.09 15.51
N VAL A 93 3.07 -0.55 14.41
CA VAL A 93 1.66 -0.87 14.17
C VAL A 93 1.27 -2.16 14.89
N ASP A 94 0.27 -2.08 15.75
CA ASP A 94 -0.43 -3.20 16.37
C ASP A 94 -1.57 -3.65 15.45
N ILE A 95 -1.23 -4.48 14.47
CA ILE A 95 -2.19 -4.91 13.45
C ILE A 95 -3.31 -5.80 14.01
N GLU A 96 -3.06 -6.52 15.12
CA GLU A 96 -4.05 -7.40 15.75
C GLU A 96 -5.19 -6.59 16.37
N ASN A 97 -4.93 -5.37 16.83
CA ASN A 97 -5.91 -4.47 17.41
C ASN A 97 -6.35 -3.35 16.44
N SER A 98 -5.76 -3.28 15.25
CA SER A 98 -6.17 -2.36 14.18
C SER A 98 -7.44 -2.86 13.50
N TYR A 99 -8.29 -1.93 13.03
CA TYR A 99 -9.59 -2.31 12.46
C TYR A 99 -10.10 -1.30 11.43
N ALA A 100 -11.01 -1.75 10.55
CA ALA A 100 -11.84 -0.88 9.73
C ALA A 100 -13.02 -0.40 10.59
N GLU A 101 -13.14 0.91 10.80
CA GLU A 101 -14.30 1.50 11.47
C GLU A 101 -15.52 1.48 10.55
N ASP A 102 -15.28 1.74 9.28
CA ASP A 102 -16.23 1.59 8.18
C ASP A 102 -15.46 1.29 6.87
N GLU A 103 -16.14 1.31 5.73
CA GLU A 103 -15.57 0.99 4.42
C GLU A 103 -14.42 1.93 4.02
N HIS A 104 -14.42 3.18 4.51
CA HIS A 104 -13.46 4.22 4.12
C HIS A 104 -12.68 4.79 5.32
N THR A 105 -12.82 4.21 6.50
CA THR A 105 -12.10 4.65 7.70
C THR A 105 -11.34 3.48 8.33
N VAL A 106 -10.01 3.58 8.36
CA VAL A 106 -9.15 2.60 9.01
C VAL A 106 -8.52 3.21 10.25
N VAL A 107 -8.50 2.43 11.34
CA VAL A 107 -7.82 2.78 12.59
C VAL A 107 -6.63 1.84 12.77
N LEU A 108 -5.43 2.38 12.63
CA LEU A 108 -4.20 1.66 12.94
C LEU A 108 -3.83 1.94 14.40
N LYS A 109 -3.90 0.90 15.23
CA LYS A 109 -3.42 0.94 16.61
C LYS A 109 -1.90 0.90 16.61
N LEU A 110 -1.27 1.64 17.53
CA LEU A 110 0.18 1.72 17.63
C LEU A 110 0.65 1.24 19.01
N PHE A 111 1.74 0.48 19.05
CA PHE A 111 2.43 0.15 20.29
C PHE A 111 3.16 1.36 20.89
N ASN A 112 3.61 2.26 20.01
CA ASN A 112 4.28 3.49 20.36
C ASN A 112 4.17 4.50 19.20
N TYR A 113 4.25 5.79 19.52
CA TYR A 113 4.32 6.82 18.48
C TYR A 113 5.61 6.68 17.66
N ASP A 114 5.45 6.66 16.33
CA ASP A 114 6.57 6.64 15.37
C ASP A 114 6.38 7.73 14.30
N ASN A 115 7.23 8.75 14.35
CA ASN A 115 7.21 9.85 13.38
C ASN A 115 7.65 9.45 11.96
N CYS A 116 8.17 8.24 11.77
CA CYS A 116 8.53 7.70 10.46
C CYS A 116 7.37 6.96 9.79
N LEU A 117 6.30 6.61 10.53
CA LEU A 117 5.19 5.83 10.00
C LEU A 117 4.52 6.51 8.79
N LEU A 118 4.13 7.79 8.93
CA LEU A 118 3.55 8.54 7.80
C LEU A 118 4.49 8.65 6.59
N PRO A 119 5.79 9.00 6.74
CA PRO A 119 6.76 8.91 5.66
C PRO A 119 6.81 7.54 4.96
N TYR A 120 6.71 6.42 5.69
CA TYR A 120 6.67 5.10 5.07
C TYR A 120 5.39 4.85 4.26
N LEU A 121 4.27 5.49 4.62
CA LEU A 121 3.01 5.41 3.89
C LEU A 121 2.97 6.27 2.60
N THR A 122 4.03 7.05 2.33
CA THR A 122 4.16 7.85 1.09
C THR A 122 5.02 7.20 0.03
N GLY A 123 5.80 6.18 0.38
CA GLY A 123 6.80 5.57 -0.48
C GLY A 123 6.39 4.19 -0.99
N GLU A 124 7.35 3.52 -1.60
CA GLU A 124 7.17 2.19 -2.21
C GLU A 124 6.56 1.13 -1.29
N TYR A 125 6.73 1.27 0.02
CA TYR A 125 6.18 0.32 1.02
C TYR A 125 4.75 0.67 1.46
N GLY A 126 4.26 1.85 1.10
CA GLY A 126 2.89 2.32 1.37
C GLY A 126 1.93 2.09 0.20
N GLN A 127 2.35 1.40 -0.85
CA GLN A 127 1.51 1.04 -2.00
C GLN A 127 0.41 0.08 -1.57
N ILE A 128 -0.85 0.40 -1.89
CA ILE A 128 -2.00 -0.37 -1.41
C ILE A 128 -2.34 -1.50 -2.39
N LEU A 129 -2.49 -2.70 -1.83
CA LEU A 129 -2.81 -3.93 -2.55
C LEU A 129 -4.32 -4.19 -2.53
N ASN A 130 -4.85 -4.77 -3.61
CA ASN A 130 -6.22 -5.30 -3.63
C ASN A 130 -6.25 -6.65 -2.89
N LYS A 131 -6.81 -6.65 -1.68
CA LYS A 131 -6.94 -7.83 -0.81
C LYS A 131 -7.64 -8.98 -1.52
N LYS A 132 -8.81 -8.72 -2.08
CA LYS A 132 -9.64 -9.73 -2.73
C LYS A 132 -8.90 -10.42 -3.87
N TYR A 133 -8.19 -9.66 -4.69
CA TYR A 133 -7.42 -10.21 -5.81
C TYR A 133 -6.24 -11.05 -5.33
N VAL A 134 -5.48 -10.56 -4.33
CA VAL A 134 -4.37 -11.33 -3.75
C VAL A 134 -4.85 -12.65 -3.12
N GLU A 135 -5.98 -12.62 -2.41
CA GLU A 135 -6.59 -13.83 -1.83
C GLU A 135 -7.10 -14.81 -2.89
N GLU A 136 -7.56 -14.31 -4.05
CA GLU A 136 -8.09 -15.13 -5.15
C GLU A 136 -6.99 -15.84 -5.95
N VAL A 137 -5.94 -15.12 -6.35
CA VAL A 137 -4.91 -15.64 -7.27
C VAL A 137 -3.59 -16.00 -6.60
N GLY A 138 -3.37 -15.55 -5.37
CA GLY A 138 -2.14 -15.72 -4.62
C GLY A 138 -1.15 -14.58 -4.82
N GLU A 139 -0.26 -14.42 -3.83
CA GLU A 139 0.68 -13.30 -3.75
C GLU A 139 1.64 -13.21 -4.95
N ASP A 140 2.24 -14.34 -5.35
CA ASP A 140 3.20 -14.37 -6.46
C ASP A 140 2.56 -13.90 -7.77
N GLU A 141 1.33 -14.31 -8.03
CA GLU A 141 0.58 -13.91 -9.21
C GLU A 141 0.15 -12.45 -9.12
N ALA A 142 -0.52 -12.08 -8.02
CA ALA A 142 -1.13 -10.76 -7.85
C ALA A 142 -0.13 -9.62 -7.78
N ILE A 143 1.05 -9.84 -7.20
CA ILE A 143 2.03 -8.78 -6.95
C ILE A 143 3.25 -8.97 -7.87
N GLY A 144 3.62 -10.20 -8.18
CA GLY A 144 4.84 -10.54 -8.90
C GLY A 144 4.70 -10.62 -10.41
N GLN A 145 3.54 -11.01 -10.93
CA GLN A 145 3.31 -11.34 -12.34
C GLN A 145 2.27 -10.44 -13.01
N HIS A 146 1.10 -10.28 -12.39
CA HIS A 146 -0.04 -9.53 -12.92
C HIS A 146 -0.57 -8.54 -11.89
N PRO A 147 0.19 -7.48 -11.59
CA PRO A 147 -0.18 -6.53 -10.55
C PRO A 147 -1.44 -5.74 -10.92
N ILE A 148 -2.31 -5.54 -9.92
CA ILE A 148 -3.48 -4.69 -9.97
C ILE A 148 -3.31 -3.58 -8.94
N GLY A 149 -3.43 -2.34 -9.37
CA GLY A 149 -3.32 -1.17 -8.52
C GLY A 149 -4.36 -0.11 -8.83
N THR A 150 -4.25 1.02 -8.15
CA THR A 150 -5.11 2.20 -8.30
C THR A 150 -4.47 3.29 -9.14
N GLY A 151 -3.21 3.10 -9.55
CA GLY A 151 -2.41 4.07 -10.27
C GLY A 151 -2.87 4.34 -11.71
N PRO A 152 -2.26 5.34 -12.37
CA PRO A 152 -2.71 5.82 -13.68
C PRO A 152 -2.44 4.86 -14.83
N TYR A 153 -1.66 3.80 -14.61
CA TYR A 153 -1.34 2.80 -15.61
C TYR A 153 -1.79 1.41 -15.17
N VAL A 154 -2.28 0.62 -16.13
CA VAL A 154 -2.73 -0.75 -15.93
C VAL A 154 -1.71 -1.70 -16.53
N PHE A 155 -1.26 -2.69 -15.75
CA PHE A 155 -0.40 -3.75 -16.28
C PHE A 155 -1.12 -4.50 -17.40
N SER A 156 -0.44 -4.66 -18.53
CA SER A 156 -0.98 -5.35 -19.72
C SER A 156 -0.21 -6.62 -20.02
N GLU A 157 1.11 -6.54 -20.16
CA GLU A 157 1.92 -7.68 -20.61
C GLU A 157 3.37 -7.54 -20.15
N TRP A 158 3.99 -8.67 -19.85
CA TRP A 158 5.43 -8.76 -19.62
C TRP A 158 6.05 -9.81 -20.56
N ASP A 159 6.78 -9.33 -21.57
CA ASP A 159 7.66 -10.15 -22.40
C ASP A 159 9.07 -10.16 -21.76
N VAL A 160 9.36 -11.23 -21.01
CA VAL A 160 10.57 -11.37 -20.22
C VAL A 160 11.82 -11.25 -21.10
N GLY A 161 12.73 -10.34 -20.73
CA GLY A 161 13.92 -10.05 -21.51
C GLY A 161 13.76 -8.95 -22.56
N THR A 162 12.54 -8.43 -22.75
CA THR A 162 12.23 -7.52 -23.85
C THR A 162 11.52 -6.26 -23.35
N SER A 163 10.32 -6.37 -22.79
CA SER A 163 9.48 -5.23 -22.42
C SER A 163 8.43 -5.55 -21.37
N ILE A 164 8.00 -4.51 -20.64
CA ILE A 164 6.77 -4.51 -19.84
C ILE A 164 5.87 -3.43 -20.43
N THR A 165 4.63 -3.79 -20.70
CA THR A 165 3.60 -2.90 -21.23
C THR A 165 2.58 -2.56 -20.14
N LEU A 166 2.30 -1.26 -19.97
CA LEU A 166 1.32 -0.71 -19.07
C LEU A 166 0.22 0.00 -19.85
#